data_726cc27195b9826fdfeb054cb76d1ab4
#
_entry.id   726cc27195b9826fdfeb054cb76d1ab4
#
_cell.length_a   1.000
_cell.length_b   1.000
_cell.length_c   1.000
_cell.angle_alpha   90.00
_cell.angle_beta   90.00
_cell.angle_gamma   90.00
#
_symmetry.space_group_name_H-M   'P 1'
#
loop_
_entity.id
_entity.type
_entity.pdbx_description
1 polymer ?
#
loop_
_entity_poly.entity_id
_entity_poly.type
_entity_poly.pdbx_seq_one_letter_code
_entity_poly.pdbx_strand_id
1 'polypeptide(L)'
;MNRNSIHLGGRPVSRRTALALGLGASAAAMLSGPSLAQSVTLRYGHNNEPASVAGAQADWFAEAVAKYSGGDLAVEVFPSSQLGKLQELAEAVSLGTIAFSHNTAGGIGSLYEPFAALDTPYLYRDVDHLMKVVDVSSPVMQELNEGLIKAANVRVIYAHYFGRRNLTANKAVYSPADLAGEKIRAVPFPIYTTAVEGLGAAAVPVDWSEVPTALATGVVAGQENPVNVILNVKLYEVQSHLMLTGHMSNAEVVVMNEDAWQGLSDEHKEAVTKAAVEIRERATKAIQENEEKDTRALRDLGMTVIGPEEGLKIDAFRASVDKLVQERFGEKYGALYEKIRAIS
;
A
#
# COMPACT_ATOMS: atom_id res chain seq x y z
N MET A 1 -0.51 71.49 -36.17
CA MET A 1 0.62 72.40 -35.88
C MET A 1 1.87 71.59 -35.64
N ASN A 2 2.84 71.83 -36.45
CA ASN A 2 4.28 71.51 -36.48
C ASN A 2 4.71 70.07 -36.28
N ARG A 3 5.09 69.32 -37.26
CA ARG A 3 6.33 69.36 -38.15
C ARG A 3 7.60 69.56 -37.33
N ASN A 4 8.45 68.49 -37.26
CA ASN A 4 9.80 68.59 -37.81
C ASN A 4 10.41 67.18 -38.00
N SER A 5 10.66 66.89 -39.25
CA SER A 5 11.55 65.87 -39.79
C SER A 5 12.97 66.40 -39.79
N ILE A 6 13.98 65.61 -39.54
CA ILE A 6 15.34 65.83 -39.98
C ILE A 6 15.88 64.54 -40.61
N HIS A 7 16.26 64.75 -41.90
CA HIS A 7 16.95 63.81 -42.78
C HIS A 7 18.48 63.85 -42.58
N LEU A 8 19.11 62.84 -43.20
CA LEU A 8 20.48 62.74 -43.75
C LEU A 8 21.33 61.70 -42.98
N GLY A 9 22.07 60.81 -43.62
CA GLY A 9 22.42 60.63 -44.99
C GLY A 9 23.20 59.32 -45.14
N GLY A 10 22.98 58.73 -46.29
CA GLY A 10 23.64 57.48 -46.67
C GLY A 10 25.08 57.71 -47.17
N ARG A 11 25.85 56.62 -46.99
CA ARG A 11 26.96 56.35 -47.92
C ARG A 11 27.07 54.85 -48.19
N PRO A 12 27.15 54.42 -49.44
CA PRO A 12 27.38 53.02 -49.77
C PRO A 12 28.89 52.75 -49.73
N VAL A 13 29.25 51.63 -49.03
CA VAL A 13 30.62 51.12 -49.16
C VAL A 13 30.59 49.91 -50.08
N SER A 14 31.44 50.04 -51.11
CA SER A 14 31.56 49.19 -52.27
C SER A 14 32.02 47.77 -51.95
N ARG A 15 31.45 46.84 -52.74
CA ARG A 15 32.03 45.52 -52.96
C ARG A 15 33.41 45.65 -53.56
N ARG A 16 34.45 45.27 -52.86
CA ARG A 16 35.74 44.75 -53.36
C ARG A 16 36.80 44.87 -52.24
N THR A 17 36.97 43.87 -51.50
CA THR A 17 38.31 43.37 -51.14
C THR A 17 38.18 41.90 -50.80
N ALA A 18 38.66 41.10 -51.72
CA ALA A 18 38.72 39.69 -51.68
C ALA A 18 39.97 39.21 -50.92
N LEU A 19 39.89 38.02 -50.41
CA LEU A 19 40.97 37.05 -50.28
C LEU A 19 42.19 37.40 -49.41
N ALA A 20 42.28 36.84 -48.25
CA ALA A 20 43.51 36.22 -47.76
C ALA A 20 43.18 35.10 -46.79
N LEU A 21 43.34 33.90 -47.23
CA LEU A 21 43.85 32.66 -46.57
C LEU A 21 44.01 32.70 -45.07
N GLY A 22 43.28 31.79 -44.43
CA GLY A 22 43.50 31.31 -43.04
C GLY A 22 42.81 29.99 -42.85
N LEU A 23 43.43 28.88 -43.27
CA LEU A 23 43.11 27.53 -42.81
C LEU A 23 43.34 27.45 -41.29
N GLY A 24 42.30 27.58 -40.52
CA GLY A 24 42.24 27.24 -39.11
C GLY A 24 41.24 26.12 -38.95
N ALA A 25 41.71 24.88 -38.97
CA ALA A 25 40.95 23.70 -38.58
C ALA A 25 40.69 23.82 -37.05
N SER A 26 39.62 24.50 -36.69
CA SER A 26 39.08 24.42 -35.35
C SER A 26 38.33 23.09 -35.23
N ALA A 27 39.02 22.08 -34.73
CA ALA A 27 38.40 20.89 -34.17
C ALA A 27 37.47 21.37 -33.04
N ALA A 28 36.19 21.54 -33.32
CA ALA A 28 35.15 21.59 -32.34
C ALA A 28 35.13 20.21 -31.69
N ALA A 29 35.92 20.02 -30.62
CA ALA A 29 35.70 18.96 -29.67
C ALA A 29 34.27 19.15 -29.16
N MET A 30 33.34 18.34 -29.67
CA MET A 30 32.05 18.14 -29.06
C MET A 30 32.35 17.56 -27.67
N LEU A 31 32.42 18.44 -26.69
CA LEU A 31 32.26 18.05 -25.30
C LEU A 31 30.84 17.51 -25.21
N SER A 32 30.68 16.23 -25.49
CA SER A 32 29.54 15.45 -25.00
C SER A 32 29.65 15.51 -23.50
N GLY A 33 29.16 16.59 -22.90
CA GLY A 33 28.87 16.57 -21.47
C GLY A 33 27.91 15.38 -21.21
N PRO A 34 28.03 14.70 -20.09
CA PRO A 34 27.05 13.70 -19.75
C PRO A 34 25.68 14.38 -19.91
N SER A 35 24.87 13.90 -20.83
CA SER A 35 23.44 14.21 -20.86
C SER A 35 22.96 13.86 -19.47
N LEU A 36 22.60 14.85 -18.65
CA LEU A 36 21.84 14.61 -17.46
C LEU A 36 20.53 13.99 -17.97
N ALA A 37 20.51 12.66 -18.02
CA ALA A 37 19.29 11.93 -18.30
C ALA A 37 18.27 12.49 -17.31
N GLN A 38 17.19 13.06 -17.83
CA GLN A 38 16.12 13.58 -16.98
C GLN A 38 15.60 12.39 -16.19
N SER A 39 15.80 12.40 -14.86
CA SER A 39 15.34 11.32 -14.00
C SER A 39 13.83 11.14 -14.17
N VAL A 40 13.43 9.92 -14.43
CA VAL A 40 12.01 9.55 -14.46
C VAL A 40 11.50 9.57 -13.04
N THR A 41 10.48 10.38 -12.75
CA THR A 41 9.87 10.43 -11.41
C THR A 41 8.51 9.75 -11.44
N LEU A 42 8.33 8.77 -10.58
CA LEU A 42 7.11 7.99 -10.41
C LEU A 42 6.45 8.35 -9.07
N ARG A 43 5.14 8.58 -9.07
CA ARG A 43 4.39 8.94 -7.86
C ARG A 43 3.90 7.68 -7.15
N TYR A 44 4.05 7.66 -5.82
CA TYR A 44 3.59 6.59 -4.94
C TYR A 44 2.67 7.14 -3.86
N GLY A 45 1.37 6.81 -3.90
CA GLY A 45 0.40 7.23 -2.91
C GLY A 45 0.01 6.13 -1.94
N HIS A 46 -0.14 6.46 -0.64
CA HIS A 46 -0.65 5.51 0.36
C HIS A 46 -1.36 6.20 1.54
N ASN A 47 -2.11 5.41 2.32
CA ASN A 47 -2.91 5.91 3.43
C ASN A 47 -2.26 5.79 4.82
N ASN A 48 -1.10 5.15 4.93
CA ASN A 48 -0.44 4.87 6.20
C ASN A 48 0.36 6.07 6.70
N GLU A 49 0.51 6.17 8.03
CA GLU A 49 1.38 7.17 8.64
C GLU A 49 2.86 6.88 8.35
N PRO A 50 3.69 7.91 8.03
CA PRO A 50 5.10 7.71 7.69
C PRO A 50 5.91 7.01 8.78
N ALA A 51 5.55 7.20 10.07
CA ALA A 51 6.24 6.58 11.20
C ALA A 51 5.92 5.09 11.38
N SER A 52 4.86 4.58 10.75
CA SER A 52 4.53 3.15 10.76
C SER A 52 5.45 2.38 9.81
N VAL A 53 5.67 1.08 10.05
CA VAL A 53 6.44 0.25 9.10
C VAL A 53 5.80 0.24 7.72
N ALA A 54 4.47 0.19 7.66
CA ALA A 54 3.71 0.22 6.42
C ALA A 54 3.87 1.53 5.64
N GLY A 55 4.02 2.67 6.32
CA GLY A 55 4.37 3.94 5.70
C GLY A 55 5.84 4.00 5.29
N ALA A 56 6.73 3.73 6.25
CA ALA A 56 8.19 3.80 6.04
C ALA A 56 8.69 2.86 4.93
N GLN A 57 8.03 1.72 4.69
CA GLN A 57 8.42 0.81 3.60
C GLN A 57 8.33 1.48 2.22
N ALA A 58 7.41 2.44 2.02
CA ALA A 58 7.32 3.18 0.76
C ALA A 58 8.56 4.09 0.56
N ASP A 59 9.01 4.77 1.62
CA ASP A 59 10.24 5.57 1.59
C ASP A 59 11.47 4.67 1.36
N TRP A 60 11.55 3.52 2.07
CA TRP A 60 12.63 2.56 1.86
C TRP A 60 12.65 2.01 0.43
N PHE A 61 11.46 1.77 -0.15
CA PHE A 61 11.35 1.34 -1.54
C PHE A 61 11.84 2.43 -2.49
N ALA A 62 11.46 3.69 -2.26
CA ALA A 62 11.93 4.82 -3.06
C ALA A 62 13.46 4.97 -3.00
N GLU A 63 14.05 4.88 -1.80
CA GLU A 63 15.50 4.89 -1.60
C GLU A 63 16.20 3.71 -2.33
N ALA A 64 15.63 2.51 -2.23
CA ALA A 64 16.19 1.32 -2.87
C ALA A 64 16.10 1.41 -4.39
N VAL A 65 14.97 1.90 -4.95
CA VAL A 65 14.83 2.13 -6.40
C VAL A 65 15.87 3.12 -6.90
N ALA A 66 16.04 4.26 -6.21
CA ALA A 66 17.07 5.25 -6.57
C ALA A 66 18.48 4.67 -6.50
N LYS A 67 18.80 3.89 -5.46
CA LYS A 67 20.07 3.19 -5.29
C LYS A 67 20.34 2.22 -6.44
N TYR A 68 19.38 1.37 -6.81
CA TYR A 68 19.56 0.34 -7.82
C TYR A 68 19.51 0.87 -9.26
N SER A 69 18.86 2.03 -9.49
CA SER A 69 18.85 2.71 -10.79
C SER A 69 20.00 3.70 -10.98
N GLY A 70 20.90 3.86 -9.99
CA GLY A 70 21.95 4.87 -10.06
C GLY A 70 21.43 6.32 -9.99
N GLY A 71 20.18 6.53 -9.57
CA GLY A 71 19.52 7.82 -9.49
C GLY A 71 18.70 8.21 -10.74
N ASP A 72 18.67 7.37 -11.77
CA ASP A 72 17.95 7.65 -13.01
C ASP A 72 16.43 7.47 -12.86
N LEU A 73 15.98 6.66 -11.87
CA LEU A 73 14.59 6.47 -11.52
C LEU A 73 14.33 6.95 -10.09
N ALA A 74 13.43 7.90 -9.92
CA ALA A 74 13.01 8.42 -8.63
C ALA A 74 11.56 8.02 -8.33
N VAL A 75 11.27 7.75 -7.05
CA VAL A 75 9.90 7.53 -6.56
C VAL A 75 9.59 8.62 -5.54
N GLU A 76 8.53 9.39 -5.79
CA GLU A 76 8.04 10.43 -4.89
C GLU A 76 6.86 9.89 -4.08
N VAL A 77 7.01 9.85 -2.75
CA VAL A 77 6.04 9.23 -1.84
C VAL A 77 5.08 10.27 -1.28
N PHE A 78 3.78 9.95 -1.31
CA PHE A 78 2.67 10.76 -0.79
C PHE A 78 1.91 9.95 0.28
N PRO A 79 2.24 10.11 1.57
CA PRO A 79 1.66 9.33 2.66
C PRO A 79 0.31 9.87 3.14
N SER A 80 -0.26 9.23 4.17
CA SER A 80 -1.40 9.71 4.97
C SER A 80 -2.61 10.15 4.12
N SER A 81 -2.93 9.39 3.08
CA SER A 81 -4.06 9.66 2.15
C SER A 81 -3.98 10.99 1.40
N GLN A 82 -2.79 11.59 1.21
CA GLN A 82 -2.63 12.86 0.48
C GLN A 82 -3.16 12.80 -0.96
N LEU A 83 -3.11 11.61 -1.60
CA LEU A 83 -3.59 11.40 -2.97
C LEU A 83 -4.92 10.64 -3.05
N GLY A 84 -5.56 10.38 -1.91
CA GLY A 84 -6.86 9.72 -1.84
C GLY A 84 -6.93 8.59 -0.81
N LYS A 85 -8.14 8.07 -0.63
CA LYS A 85 -8.47 6.92 0.21
C LYS A 85 -8.09 5.61 -0.50
N LEU A 86 -8.20 4.46 0.18
CA LEU A 86 -7.76 3.16 -0.36
C LEU A 86 -8.37 2.85 -1.74
N GLN A 87 -9.67 3.05 -1.93
CA GLN A 87 -10.31 2.79 -3.22
C GLN A 87 -9.84 3.78 -4.28
N GLU A 88 -9.78 5.07 -3.96
CA GLU A 88 -9.32 6.13 -4.88
C GLU A 88 -7.86 5.91 -5.31
N LEU A 89 -7.00 5.45 -4.39
CA LEU A 89 -5.62 5.10 -4.70
C LEU A 89 -5.52 3.89 -5.64
N ALA A 90 -6.35 2.86 -5.45
CA ALA A 90 -6.40 1.71 -6.36
C ALA A 90 -6.85 2.16 -7.77
N GLU A 91 -7.91 2.97 -7.86
CA GLU A 91 -8.40 3.54 -9.11
C GLU A 91 -7.35 4.46 -9.78
N ALA A 92 -6.63 5.28 -8.99
CA ALA A 92 -5.59 6.16 -9.48
C ALA A 92 -4.41 5.41 -10.11
N VAL A 93 -4.02 4.24 -9.55
CA VAL A 93 -3.03 3.36 -10.17
C VAL A 93 -3.60 2.74 -11.45
N SER A 94 -4.84 2.26 -11.45
CA SER A 94 -5.48 1.69 -12.63
C SER A 94 -5.53 2.67 -13.81
N LEU A 95 -5.82 3.93 -13.52
CA LEU A 95 -5.89 5.01 -14.51
C LEU A 95 -4.50 5.59 -14.89
N GLY A 96 -3.42 5.18 -14.20
CA GLY A 96 -2.06 5.69 -14.44
C GLY A 96 -1.83 7.13 -13.95
N THR A 97 -2.73 7.70 -13.13
CA THR A 97 -2.54 9.04 -12.54
C THR A 97 -1.47 9.05 -11.45
N ILE A 98 -1.24 7.91 -10.81
CA ILE A 98 -0.07 7.60 -9.99
C ILE A 98 0.54 6.27 -10.46
N ALA A 99 1.84 6.11 -10.28
CA ALA A 99 2.52 4.90 -10.73
C ALA A 99 2.37 3.77 -9.72
N PHE A 100 2.49 4.05 -8.42
CA PHE A 100 2.46 3.06 -7.35
C PHE A 100 1.43 3.41 -6.28
N SER A 101 0.93 2.36 -5.63
CA SER A 101 0.25 2.43 -4.33
C SER A 101 0.45 1.12 -3.59
N HIS A 102 0.26 1.11 -2.26
CA HIS A 102 -0.02 -0.13 -1.55
C HIS A 102 -1.44 -0.11 -0.98
N ASN A 103 -2.01 -1.29 -0.87
CA ASN A 103 -3.39 -1.46 -0.45
C ASN A 103 -3.59 -2.83 0.20
N THR A 104 -4.69 -2.99 0.92
CA THR A 104 -5.14 -4.32 1.34
C THR A 104 -5.53 -5.16 0.11
N ALA A 105 -5.48 -6.46 0.21
CA ALA A 105 -5.95 -7.33 -0.88
C ALA A 105 -7.44 -7.12 -1.16
N GLY A 106 -8.25 -6.85 -0.13
CA GLY A 106 -9.65 -6.48 -0.28
C GLY A 106 -9.85 -5.17 -1.04
N GLY A 107 -8.93 -4.20 -0.87
CA GLY A 107 -8.92 -2.96 -1.64
C GLY A 107 -8.57 -3.16 -3.11
N ILE A 108 -7.57 -3.98 -3.41
CA ILE A 108 -7.26 -4.40 -4.79
C ILE A 108 -8.42 -5.22 -5.39
N GLY A 109 -9.17 -5.94 -4.55
CA GLY A 109 -10.39 -6.63 -4.94
C GLY A 109 -11.49 -5.73 -5.51
N SER A 110 -11.44 -4.41 -5.29
CA SER A 110 -12.34 -3.45 -5.97
C SER A 110 -12.05 -3.32 -7.47
N LEU A 111 -10.83 -3.61 -7.89
CA LEU A 111 -10.39 -3.61 -9.30
C LEU A 111 -10.51 -5.00 -9.94
N TYR A 112 -10.16 -6.04 -9.20
CA TYR A 112 -10.25 -7.43 -9.64
C TYR A 112 -10.68 -8.30 -8.46
N GLU A 113 -11.93 -8.62 -8.42
CA GLU A 113 -12.66 -9.17 -7.29
C GLU A 113 -12.03 -10.43 -6.65
N PRO A 114 -11.47 -11.41 -7.40
CA PRO A 114 -10.81 -12.57 -6.78
C PRO A 114 -9.66 -12.22 -5.84
N PHE A 115 -9.05 -11.03 -6.00
CA PHE A 115 -7.96 -10.59 -5.14
C PHE A 115 -8.38 -10.45 -3.67
N ALA A 116 -9.65 -10.10 -3.40
CA ALA A 116 -10.19 -9.97 -2.05
C ALA A 116 -10.12 -11.27 -1.24
N ALA A 117 -10.05 -12.43 -1.90
CA ALA A 117 -9.92 -13.73 -1.22
C ALA A 117 -8.67 -13.83 -0.34
N LEU A 118 -7.59 -13.08 -0.66
CA LEU A 118 -6.37 -13.08 0.13
C LEU A 118 -6.55 -12.44 1.52
N ASP A 119 -7.57 -11.62 1.74
CA ASP A 119 -7.91 -11.04 3.05
C ASP A 119 -9.00 -11.84 3.79
N THR A 120 -9.20 -13.11 3.43
CA THR A 120 -10.17 -13.95 4.15
C THR A 120 -9.69 -14.23 5.57
N PRO A 121 -10.53 -13.99 6.59
CA PRO A 121 -10.20 -14.30 7.96
C PRO A 121 -9.83 -15.78 8.16
N TYR A 122 -8.88 -16.04 9.05
CA TYR A 122 -8.38 -17.38 9.43
C TYR A 122 -7.92 -18.28 8.27
N LEU A 123 -7.64 -17.72 7.10
CA LEU A 123 -7.25 -18.47 5.91
C LEU A 123 -5.86 -19.11 6.03
N TYR A 124 -4.92 -18.36 6.62
CA TYR A 124 -3.53 -18.77 6.68
C TYR A 124 -3.20 -19.51 7.97
N ARG A 125 -2.32 -20.52 7.87
CA ARG A 125 -1.82 -21.29 9.00
C ARG A 125 -0.95 -20.42 9.92
N ASP A 126 -0.05 -19.66 9.32
CA ASP A 126 0.94 -18.80 9.97
C ASP A 126 1.42 -17.70 8.98
N VAL A 127 2.35 -16.87 9.44
CA VAL A 127 2.91 -15.78 8.61
C VAL A 127 3.75 -16.33 7.45
N ASP A 128 4.46 -17.42 7.66
CA ASP A 128 5.28 -18.04 6.59
C ASP A 128 4.41 -18.54 5.45
N HIS A 129 3.28 -19.16 5.78
CA HIS A 129 2.28 -19.57 4.80
C HIS A 129 1.72 -18.37 4.04
N LEU A 130 1.31 -17.31 4.74
CA LEU A 130 0.85 -16.07 4.11
C LEU A 130 1.91 -15.55 3.13
N MET A 131 3.16 -15.41 3.59
CA MET A 131 4.22 -14.83 2.77
C MET A 131 4.63 -15.69 1.57
N LYS A 132 4.44 -17.00 1.63
CA LYS A 132 4.58 -17.91 0.48
C LYS A 132 3.44 -17.73 -0.52
N VAL A 133 2.21 -17.60 -0.02
CA VAL A 133 1.02 -17.40 -0.89
C VAL A 133 1.11 -16.07 -1.65
N VAL A 134 1.48 -14.98 -0.95
CA VAL A 134 1.56 -13.63 -1.54
C VAL A 134 2.89 -13.33 -2.23
N ASP A 135 3.78 -14.31 -2.34
CA ASP A 135 4.98 -14.19 -3.17
C ASP A 135 4.58 -14.06 -4.65
N VAL A 136 5.16 -13.08 -5.35
CA VAL A 136 4.82 -12.82 -6.76
C VAL A 136 5.14 -14.00 -7.67
N SER A 137 6.02 -14.91 -7.24
CA SER A 137 6.35 -16.15 -7.95
C SER A 137 5.41 -17.31 -7.63
N SER A 138 4.54 -17.17 -6.61
CA SER A 138 3.61 -18.24 -6.26
C SER A 138 2.56 -18.44 -7.36
N PRO A 139 2.08 -19.67 -7.58
CA PRO A 139 1.04 -19.93 -8.59
C PRO A 139 -0.24 -19.13 -8.34
N VAL A 140 -0.59 -18.89 -7.06
CA VAL A 140 -1.77 -18.09 -6.68
C VAL A 140 -1.58 -16.63 -7.09
N MET A 141 -0.44 -16.03 -6.77
CA MET A 141 -0.18 -14.63 -7.13
C MET A 141 0.01 -14.43 -8.63
N GLN A 142 0.59 -15.39 -9.34
CA GLN A 142 0.70 -15.33 -10.80
C GLN A 142 -0.69 -15.28 -11.45
N GLU A 143 -1.61 -16.18 -11.07
CA GLU A 143 -2.98 -16.21 -11.57
C GLU A 143 -3.72 -14.90 -11.24
N LEU A 144 -3.63 -14.43 -10.00
CA LEU A 144 -4.29 -13.20 -9.57
C LEU A 144 -3.72 -11.97 -10.24
N ASN A 145 -2.40 -11.91 -10.42
CA ASN A 145 -1.72 -10.78 -11.06
C ASN A 145 -2.05 -10.71 -12.56
N GLU A 146 -2.08 -11.84 -13.27
CA GLU A 146 -2.51 -11.89 -14.67
C GLU A 146 -3.96 -11.38 -14.82
N GLY A 147 -4.85 -11.81 -13.92
CA GLY A 147 -6.22 -11.34 -13.89
C GLY A 147 -6.34 -9.84 -13.61
N LEU A 148 -5.56 -9.32 -12.66
CA LEU A 148 -5.54 -7.91 -12.29
C LEU A 148 -4.99 -7.02 -13.43
N ILE A 149 -3.91 -7.44 -14.09
CA ILE A 149 -3.36 -6.75 -15.26
C ILE A 149 -4.43 -6.64 -16.35
N LYS A 150 -5.09 -7.75 -16.67
CA LYS A 150 -6.10 -7.81 -17.71
C LYS A 150 -7.35 -6.99 -17.38
N ALA A 151 -7.79 -7.01 -16.12
CA ALA A 151 -9.02 -6.37 -15.70
C ALA A 151 -8.86 -4.86 -15.46
N ALA A 152 -7.70 -4.42 -14.97
CA ALA A 152 -7.52 -3.09 -14.42
C ALA A 152 -6.21 -2.39 -14.80
N ASN A 153 -5.38 -2.97 -15.66
CA ASN A 153 -4.09 -2.38 -16.04
C ASN A 153 -3.17 -2.14 -14.82
N VAL A 154 -3.22 -3.03 -13.83
CA VAL A 154 -2.47 -2.95 -12.56
C VAL A 154 -1.66 -4.22 -12.36
N ARG A 155 -0.40 -4.07 -11.96
CA ARG A 155 0.56 -5.13 -11.67
C ARG A 155 0.93 -5.15 -10.20
N VAL A 156 1.01 -6.33 -9.61
CA VAL A 156 1.63 -6.51 -8.29
C VAL A 156 3.15 -6.48 -8.44
N ILE A 157 3.79 -5.66 -7.62
CA ILE A 157 5.24 -5.56 -7.54
C ILE A 157 5.79 -6.42 -6.39
N TYR A 158 5.19 -6.32 -5.21
CA TYR A 158 5.45 -7.19 -4.07
C TYR A 158 4.31 -7.09 -3.05
N ALA A 159 4.33 -7.97 -2.09
CA ALA A 159 3.50 -7.87 -0.90
C ALA A 159 4.36 -8.13 0.34
N HIS A 160 4.09 -7.42 1.44
CA HIS A 160 4.78 -7.62 2.70
C HIS A 160 3.78 -7.89 3.82
N TYR A 161 4.22 -8.57 4.88
CA TYR A 161 3.40 -8.77 6.06
C TYR A 161 3.02 -7.43 6.68
N PHE A 162 1.74 -7.25 6.97
CA PHE A 162 1.20 -6.03 7.58
C PHE A 162 0.92 -6.20 9.07
N GLY A 163 0.68 -7.44 9.48
CA GLY A 163 0.40 -7.81 10.86
C GLY A 163 -0.88 -8.62 11.02
N ARG A 164 -1.08 -9.12 12.23
CA ARG A 164 -2.27 -9.84 12.63
C ARG A 164 -3.29 -8.88 13.22
N ARG A 165 -4.49 -8.85 12.63
CA ARG A 165 -5.56 -7.94 13.03
C ARG A 165 -6.24 -8.43 14.31
N ASN A 166 -6.46 -7.50 15.22
CA ASN A 166 -7.04 -7.70 16.54
C ASN A 166 -8.13 -6.65 16.76
N LEU A 167 -9.11 -6.99 17.61
CA LEU A 167 -10.23 -6.11 17.93
C LEU A 167 -9.85 -5.13 19.05
N THR A 168 -10.24 -3.85 18.92
CA THR A 168 -10.27 -2.91 20.06
C THR A 168 -11.69 -2.46 20.36
N ALA A 169 -11.98 -2.17 21.62
CA ALA A 169 -13.24 -1.62 22.08
C ALA A 169 -13.06 -0.89 23.41
N ASN A 170 -14.11 -0.19 23.88
CA ASN A 170 -14.12 0.43 25.22
C ASN A 170 -14.78 -0.45 26.28
N LYS A 171 -14.82 -1.75 26.06
CA LYS A 171 -15.25 -2.77 27.01
C LYS A 171 -14.51 -4.08 26.78
N ALA A 172 -14.49 -4.93 27.79
CA ALA A 172 -13.98 -6.29 27.64
C ALA A 172 -14.91 -7.14 26.76
N VAL A 173 -14.29 -7.90 25.82
CA VAL A 173 -14.99 -8.81 24.90
C VAL A 173 -14.27 -10.15 24.95
N TYR A 174 -15.00 -11.22 25.26
CA TYR A 174 -14.45 -12.58 25.37
C TYR A 174 -14.99 -13.55 24.31
N SER A 175 -16.15 -13.21 23.71
CA SER A 175 -16.84 -14.05 22.73
C SER A 175 -17.65 -13.20 21.75
N PRO A 176 -18.11 -13.76 20.61
CA PRO A 176 -18.99 -13.04 19.68
C PRO A 176 -20.26 -12.48 20.32
N ALA A 177 -20.81 -13.16 21.33
CA ALA A 177 -22.02 -12.70 22.01
C ALA A 177 -21.84 -11.35 22.73
N ASP A 178 -20.62 -11.03 23.17
CA ASP A 178 -20.32 -9.78 23.85
C ASP A 178 -20.32 -8.57 22.90
N LEU A 179 -20.30 -8.81 21.58
CA LEU A 179 -20.35 -7.79 20.53
C LEU A 179 -21.76 -7.57 19.97
N ALA A 180 -22.77 -8.30 20.46
CA ALA A 180 -24.13 -8.17 19.95
C ALA A 180 -24.64 -6.72 20.10
N GLY A 181 -25.00 -6.09 18.96
CA GLY A 181 -25.46 -4.71 18.90
C GLY A 181 -24.38 -3.64 18.93
N GLU A 182 -23.11 -4.01 19.13
CA GLU A 182 -22.00 -3.05 19.07
C GLU A 182 -21.70 -2.66 17.63
N LYS A 183 -21.46 -1.38 17.39
CA LYS A 183 -21.03 -0.85 16.10
C LYS A 183 -19.49 -0.87 16.05
N ILE A 184 -18.93 -1.76 15.27
CA ILE A 184 -17.47 -1.85 15.06
C ILE A 184 -17.14 -1.35 13.67
N ARG A 185 -16.16 -0.46 13.60
CA ARG A 185 -15.63 0.01 12.32
C ARG A 185 -15.09 -1.15 11.51
N ALA A 186 -15.43 -1.20 10.25
CA ALA A 186 -14.82 -2.08 9.25
C ALA A 186 -14.11 -1.27 8.16
N VAL A 187 -13.08 -1.82 7.55
CA VAL A 187 -12.53 -1.30 6.29
C VAL A 187 -13.67 -1.40 5.25
N PRO A 188 -13.88 -0.40 4.36
CA PRO A 188 -15.07 -0.32 3.49
C PRO A 188 -15.03 -1.28 2.30
N PHE A 189 -14.70 -2.57 2.56
CA PHE A 189 -14.72 -3.64 1.57
C PHE A 189 -15.48 -4.87 2.10
N PRO A 190 -16.20 -5.62 1.23
CA PRO A 190 -17.09 -6.71 1.65
C PRO A 190 -16.45 -7.77 2.54
N ILE A 191 -15.19 -8.13 2.30
CA ILE A 191 -14.49 -9.14 3.10
C ILE A 191 -14.27 -8.68 4.55
N TYR A 192 -13.99 -7.38 4.77
CA TYR A 192 -13.79 -6.80 6.09
C TYR A 192 -15.11 -6.57 6.84
N THR A 193 -16.17 -6.11 6.14
CA THR A 193 -17.50 -6.00 6.77
C THR A 193 -18.00 -7.37 7.21
N THR A 194 -17.77 -8.40 6.38
CA THR A 194 -18.09 -9.79 6.73
C THR A 194 -17.26 -10.28 7.92
N ALA A 195 -15.98 -9.95 7.99
CA ALA A 195 -15.14 -10.27 9.14
C ALA A 195 -15.70 -9.69 10.43
N VAL A 196 -16.02 -8.39 10.46
CA VAL A 196 -16.57 -7.71 11.64
C VAL A 196 -17.93 -8.27 12.04
N GLU A 197 -18.81 -8.54 11.09
CA GLU A 197 -20.10 -9.19 11.36
C GLU A 197 -19.92 -10.63 11.87
N GLY A 198 -18.95 -11.35 11.33
CA GLY A 198 -18.58 -12.68 11.82
C GLY A 198 -18.01 -12.66 13.24
N LEU A 199 -17.35 -11.58 13.65
CA LEU A 199 -16.95 -11.38 15.06
C LEU A 199 -18.15 -11.14 15.99
N GLY A 200 -19.35 -10.92 15.48
CA GLY A 200 -20.59 -10.75 16.25
C GLY A 200 -21.10 -9.31 16.34
N ALA A 201 -20.46 -8.37 15.68
CA ALA A 201 -20.78 -6.94 15.74
C ALA A 201 -21.60 -6.47 14.54
N ALA A 202 -22.14 -5.24 14.62
CA ALA A 202 -22.65 -4.51 13.47
C ALA A 202 -21.47 -3.81 12.78
N ALA A 203 -21.16 -4.18 11.54
CA ALA A 203 -20.09 -3.56 10.79
C ALA A 203 -20.48 -2.16 10.28
N VAL A 204 -19.66 -1.17 10.54
CA VAL A 204 -19.82 0.20 10.05
C VAL A 204 -18.62 0.54 9.16
N PRO A 205 -18.79 0.60 7.83
CA PRO A 205 -17.71 1.00 6.92
C PRO A 205 -17.30 2.46 7.18
N VAL A 206 -16.03 2.68 7.52
CA VAL A 206 -15.43 4.01 7.73
C VAL A 206 -14.03 4.02 7.15
N ASP A 207 -13.74 5.02 6.34
CA ASP A 207 -12.41 5.22 5.77
C ASP A 207 -11.36 5.49 6.85
N TRP A 208 -10.11 5.09 6.57
CA TRP A 208 -9.05 5.12 7.57
C TRP A 208 -8.82 6.50 8.19
N SER A 209 -8.79 7.54 7.38
CA SER A 209 -8.57 8.92 7.85
C SER A 209 -9.64 9.43 8.82
N GLU A 210 -10.82 8.81 8.85
CA GLU A 210 -11.95 9.19 9.69
C GLU A 210 -12.04 8.35 10.98
N VAL A 211 -11.28 7.25 11.07
CA VAL A 211 -11.38 6.28 12.18
C VAL A 211 -11.10 6.88 13.56
N PRO A 212 -10.03 7.67 13.79
CA PRO A 212 -9.78 8.25 15.10
C PRO A 212 -10.94 9.14 15.58
N THR A 213 -11.50 9.95 14.67
CA THR A 213 -12.66 10.81 14.99
C THR A 213 -13.92 9.99 15.24
N ALA A 214 -14.19 8.96 14.44
CA ALA A 214 -15.35 8.09 14.61
C ALA A 214 -15.33 7.34 15.97
N LEU A 215 -14.15 6.92 16.42
CA LEU A 215 -13.95 6.32 17.75
C LEU A 215 -14.11 7.35 18.87
N ALA A 216 -13.48 8.51 18.76
CA ALA A 216 -13.53 9.58 19.77
C ALA A 216 -14.94 10.14 19.98
N THR A 217 -15.75 10.20 18.92
CA THR A 217 -17.13 10.71 18.96
C THR A 217 -18.18 9.62 19.23
N GLY A 218 -17.78 8.35 19.32
CA GLY A 218 -18.67 7.23 19.57
C GLY A 218 -19.59 6.85 18.40
N VAL A 219 -19.27 7.27 17.18
CA VAL A 219 -19.95 6.79 15.95
C VAL A 219 -19.76 5.28 15.81
N VAL A 220 -18.59 4.79 16.20
CA VAL A 220 -18.26 3.37 16.37
C VAL A 220 -17.69 3.12 17.77
N ALA A 221 -18.00 1.98 18.36
CA ALA A 221 -17.53 1.58 19.69
C ALA A 221 -16.12 0.95 19.68
N GLY A 222 -15.65 0.54 18.50
CA GLY A 222 -14.36 -0.11 18.33
C GLY A 222 -13.98 -0.24 16.87
N GLN A 223 -12.82 -0.86 16.65
CA GLN A 223 -12.25 -1.14 15.33
C GLN A 223 -11.38 -2.41 15.39
N GLU A 224 -10.83 -2.83 14.28
CA GLU A 224 -9.89 -3.93 14.20
C GLU A 224 -8.70 -3.57 13.31
N ASN A 225 -7.50 -3.87 13.80
CA ASN A 225 -6.22 -3.62 13.10
C ASN A 225 -5.06 -4.42 13.76
N PRO A 226 -3.90 -4.50 13.11
CA PRO A 226 -2.68 -4.96 13.74
C PRO A 226 -2.23 -4.04 14.88
N VAL A 227 -1.52 -4.60 15.86
CA VAL A 227 -1.05 -3.86 17.06
C VAL A 227 -0.13 -2.69 16.72
N ASN A 228 0.72 -2.83 15.70
CA ASN A 228 1.58 -1.75 15.22
C ASN A 228 0.78 -0.54 14.74
N VAL A 229 -0.35 -0.75 14.06
CA VAL A 229 -1.24 0.32 13.60
C VAL A 229 -1.92 0.99 14.81
N ILE A 230 -2.47 0.18 15.74
CA ILE A 230 -3.14 0.68 16.96
C ILE A 230 -2.17 1.57 17.77
N LEU A 231 -0.91 1.16 17.87
CA LEU A 231 0.14 1.91 18.58
C LEU A 231 0.51 3.20 17.86
N ASN A 232 0.82 3.13 16.55
CA ASN A 232 1.36 4.25 15.78
C ASN A 232 0.37 5.41 15.61
N VAL A 233 -0.94 5.11 15.43
CA VAL A 233 -1.98 6.15 15.36
C VAL A 233 -2.62 6.45 16.72
N LYS A 234 -2.04 5.93 17.80
CA LYS A 234 -2.42 6.19 19.20
C LYS A 234 -3.88 5.88 19.51
N LEU A 235 -4.43 4.79 18.95
CA LEU A 235 -5.83 4.43 19.23
C LEU A 235 -6.05 4.08 20.70
N TYR A 236 -5.00 3.78 21.47
CA TYR A 236 -5.05 3.60 22.93
C TYR A 236 -5.52 4.85 23.70
N GLU A 237 -5.48 6.05 23.08
CA GLU A 237 -6.02 7.27 23.69
C GLU A 237 -7.57 7.29 23.69
N VAL A 238 -8.20 6.53 22.80
CA VAL A 238 -9.67 6.49 22.61
C VAL A 238 -10.26 5.07 22.74
N GLN A 239 -9.40 4.04 22.93
CA GLN A 239 -9.78 2.64 23.06
C GLN A 239 -9.09 2.02 24.29
N SER A 240 -9.87 1.45 25.18
CA SER A 240 -9.36 0.93 26.48
C SER A 240 -8.98 -0.55 26.47
N HIS A 241 -9.51 -1.33 25.53
CA HIS A 241 -9.30 -2.79 25.48
C HIS A 241 -8.79 -3.24 24.12
N LEU A 242 -7.86 -4.18 24.15
CA LEU A 242 -7.32 -4.90 22.99
C LEU A 242 -7.59 -6.39 23.17
N MET A 243 -8.43 -6.96 22.31
CA MET A 243 -8.71 -8.39 22.26
C MET A 243 -7.88 -9.04 21.17
N LEU A 244 -6.97 -9.94 21.54
CA LEU A 244 -6.05 -10.63 20.64
C LEU A 244 -6.77 -11.71 19.81
N THR A 245 -7.78 -11.30 19.07
CA THR A 245 -8.62 -12.20 18.25
C THR A 245 -7.84 -12.84 17.10
N GLY A 246 -6.80 -12.19 16.61
CA GLY A 246 -5.95 -12.71 15.52
C GLY A 246 -6.74 -13.18 14.31
N HIS A 247 -7.91 -12.59 14.08
CA HIS A 247 -8.90 -13.10 13.14
C HIS A 247 -8.49 -12.98 11.67
N MET A 248 -7.49 -12.14 11.37
CA MET A 248 -7.03 -11.96 9.99
C MET A 248 -5.52 -11.64 9.98
N SER A 249 -4.75 -12.42 9.24
CA SER A 249 -3.35 -12.10 8.94
C SER A 249 -3.30 -11.44 7.58
N ASN A 250 -2.82 -10.19 7.53
CA ASN A 250 -2.80 -9.40 6.32
C ASN A 250 -1.40 -9.25 5.73
N ALA A 251 -1.36 -9.17 4.42
CA ALA A 251 -0.28 -8.55 3.68
C ALA A 251 -0.78 -7.26 3.02
N GLU A 252 0.03 -6.22 3.01
CA GLU A 252 -0.16 -5.10 2.10
C GLU A 252 0.47 -5.42 0.76
N VAL A 253 -0.28 -5.12 -0.30
CA VAL A 253 0.07 -5.42 -1.69
C VAL A 253 0.50 -4.12 -2.36
N VAL A 254 1.75 -4.04 -2.75
CA VAL A 254 2.29 -2.92 -3.52
C VAL A 254 2.05 -3.19 -5.00
N VAL A 255 1.34 -2.28 -5.62
CA VAL A 255 0.92 -2.36 -7.01
C VAL A 255 1.47 -1.21 -7.83
N MET A 256 1.61 -1.44 -9.13
CA MET A 256 2.05 -0.45 -10.10
C MET A 256 1.10 -0.45 -11.32
N ASN A 257 0.91 0.70 -11.93
CA ASN A 257 0.25 0.79 -13.23
C ASN A 257 1.01 -0.01 -14.29
N GLU A 258 0.31 -0.84 -15.06
CA GLU A 258 0.95 -1.73 -16.04
C GLU A 258 1.61 -0.97 -17.19
N ASP A 259 0.97 0.10 -17.71
CA ASP A 259 1.57 0.89 -18.79
C ASP A 259 2.83 1.62 -18.32
N ALA A 260 2.82 2.13 -17.08
CA ALA A 260 4.01 2.73 -16.48
C ALA A 260 5.13 1.69 -16.33
N TRP A 261 4.82 0.46 -15.92
CA TRP A 261 5.79 -0.64 -15.86
C TRP A 261 6.34 -0.99 -17.24
N GLN A 262 5.48 -1.12 -18.25
CA GLN A 262 5.92 -1.44 -19.61
C GLN A 262 6.77 -0.34 -20.22
N GLY A 263 6.54 0.92 -19.83
CA GLY A 263 7.33 2.08 -20.27
C GLY A 263 8.72 2.18 -19.62
N LEU A 264 9.02 1.39 -18.58
CA LEU A 264 10.36 1.34 -17.98
C LEU A 264 11.36 0.61 -18.87
N SER A 265 12.62 1.05 -18.85
CA SER A 265 13.72 0.27 -19.43
C SER A 265 13.94 -1.03 -18.65
N ASP A 266 14.67 -1.98 -19.25
CA ASP A 266 14.99 -3.24 -18.58
C ASP A 266 15.82 -3.02 -17.30
N GLU A 267 16.74 -2.03 -17.31
CA GLU A 267 17.52 -1.64 -16.14
C GLU A 267 16.64 -1.05 -15.03
N HIS A 268 15.64 -0.24 -15.38
CA HIS A 268 14.69 0.30 -14.41
C HIS A 268 13.76 -0.79 -13.85
N LYS A 269 13.29 -1.74 -14.67
CA LYS A 269 12.52 -2.90 -14.21
C LYS A 269 13.33 -3.76 -13.25
N GLU A 270 14.62 -3.96 -13.54
CA GLU A 270 15.52 -4.68 -12.65
C GLU A 270 15.73 -3.94 -11.33
N ALA A 271 15.90 -2.61 -11.35
CA ALA A 271 16.02 -1.79 -10.16
C ALA A 271 14.78 -1.87 -9.26
N VAL A 272 13.58 -1.75 -9.84
CA VAL A 272 12.30 -1.91 -9.14
C VAL A 272 12.16 -3.32 -8.55
N THR A 273 12.52 -4.36 -9.30
CA THR A 273 12.44 -5.75 -8.83
C THR A 273 13.40 -6.03 -7.68
N LYS A 274 14.66 -5.54 -7.74
CA LYS A 274 15.62 -5.67 -6.63
C LYS A 274 15.14 -4.94 -5.38
N ALA A 275 14.62 -3.71 -5.55
CA ALA A 275 14.05 -2.95 -4.46
C ALA A 275 12.85 -3.69 -3.83
N ALA A 276 11.97 -4.27 -4.64
CA ALA A 276 10.82 -5.04 -4.18
C ALA A 276 11.22 -6.22 -3.28
N VAL A 277 12.24 -6.98 -3.67
CA VAL A 277 12.75 -8.12 -2.88
C VAL A 277 13.33 -7.63 -1.55
N GLU A 278 14.22 -6.61 -1.57
CA GLU A 278 14.84 -6.05 -0.36
C GLU A 278 13.77 -5.54 0.61
N ILE A 279 12.81 -4.77 0.12
CA ILE A 279 11.84 -4.11 0.99
C ILE A 279 10.76 -5.05 1.50
N ARG A 280 10.32 -6.02 0.71
CA ARG A 280 9.44 -7.11 1.16
C ARG A 280 9.98 -7.81 2.39
N GLU A 281 11.24 -8.22 2.34
CA GLU A 281 11.90 -8.92 3.46
C GLU A 281 12.06 -8.00 4.67
N ARG A 282 12.57 -6.79 4.46
CA ARG A 282 12.80 -5.80 5.51
C ARG A 282 11.52 -5.43 6.26
N ALA A 283 10.44 -5.11 5.53
CA ALA A 283 9.16 -4.71 6.12
C ALA A 283 8.50 -5.89 6.86
N THR A 284 8.48 -7.09 6.26
CA THR A 284 7.94 -8.30 6.89
C THR A 284 8.64 -8.58 8.21
N LYS A 285 9.97 -8.61 8.20
CA LYS A 285 10.78 -8.86 9.40
C LYS A 285 10.54 -7.80 10.48
N ALA A 286 10.52 -6.52 10.11
CA ALA A 286 10.31 -5.44 11.06
C ALA A 286 8.96 -5.54 11.79
N ILE A 287 7.89 -5.93 11.10
CA ILE A 287 6.57 -6.12 11.71
C ILE A 287 6.56 -7.35 12.62
N GLN A 288 7.08 -8.50 12.16
CA GLN A 288 7.13 -9.73 12.96
C GLN A 288 7.91 -9.54 14.27
N GLU A 289 9.07 -8.88 14.22
CA GLU A 289 9.92 -8.64 15.40
C GLU A 289 9.30 -7.66 16.41
N ASN A 290 8.35 -6.82 15.97
CA ASN A 290 7.74 -5.81 16.82
C ASN A 290 6.35 -6.19 17.37
N GLU A 291 5.64 -7.18 16.83
CA GLU A 291 4.27 -7.51 17.28
C GLU A 291 4.14 -7.70 18.79
N GLU A 292 5.06 -8.45 19.43
CA GLU A 292 5.03 -8.62 20.88
C GLU A 292 5.44 -7.36 21.65
N LYS A 293 6.40 -6.59 21.15
CA LYS A 293 6.84 -5.34 21.77
C LYS A 293 5.73 -4.31 21.73
N ASP A 294 5.03 -4.20 20.59
CA ASP A 294 3.91 -3.28 20.39
C ASP A 294 2.74 -3.66 21.29
N THR A 295 2.47 -4.96 21.44
CA THR A 295 1.43 -5.46 22.39
C THR A 295 1.78 -5.11 23.84
N ARG A 296 3.05 -5.25 24.25
CA ARG A 296 3.50 -4.83 25.59
C ARG A 296 3.40 -3.32 25.76
N ALA A 297 3.83 -2.55 24.76
CA ALA A 297 3.74 -1.09 24.80
C ALA A 297 2.29 -0.60 24.95
N LEU A 298 1.32 -1.21 24.25
CA LEU A 298 -0.10 -0.90 24.40
C LEU A 298 -0.61 -1.18 25.81
N ARG A 299 -0.15 -2.28 26.45
CA ARG A 299 -0.46 -2.60 27.85
C ARG A 299 0.12 -1.55 28.80
N ASP A 300 1.39 -1.14 28.60
CA ASP A 300 2.07 -0.14 29.41
C ASP A 300 1.43 1.26 29.25
N LEU A 301 0.84 1.54 28.09
CA LEU A 301 0.06 2.74 27.81
C LEU A 301 -1.39 2.70 28.33
N GLY A 302 -1.76 1.65 29.06
CA GLY A 302 -3.02 1.56 29.80
C GLY A 302 -4.12 0.75 29.13
N MET A 303 -3.88 0.10 27.97
CA MET A 303 -4.87 -0.80 27.39
C MET A 303 -4.95 -2.12 28.19
N THR A 304 -6.17 -2.57 28.45
CA THR A 304 -6.43 -3.93 28.94
C THR A 304 -6.30 -4.90 27.76
N VAL A 305 -5.26 -5.73 27.78
CA VAL A 305 -5.01 -6.74 26.74
C VAL A 305 -5.63 -8.06 27.16
N ILE A 306 -6.54 -8.59 26.34
CA ILE A 306 -7.28 -9.83 26.56
C ILE A 306 -6.89 -10.84 25.49
N GLY A 307 -6.21 -11.89 25.90
CA GLY A 307 -5.85 -13.05 25.10
C GLY A 307 -6.51 -14.33 25.58
N PRO A 308 -6.12 -15.50 25.05
CA PRO A 308 -6.63 -16.80 25.50
C PRO A 308 -6.41 -17.04 26.99
N GLU A 309 -5.30 -16.58 27.55
CA GLU A 309 -4.98 -16.72 28.97
C GLU A 309 -5.94 -15.93 29.88
N GLU A 310 -6.45 -14.79 29.40
CA GLU A 310 -7.45 -13.96 30.03
C GLU A 310 -8.90 -14.43 29.72
N GLY A 311 -9.06 -15.53 28.97
CA GLY A 311 -10.36 -16.16 28.70
C GLY A 311 -10.99 -15.80 27.35
N LEU A 312 -10.24 -15.19 26.42
CA LEU A 312 -10.72 -14.93 25.06
C LEU A 312 -11.01 -16.24 24.32
N LYS A 313 -12.23 -16.40 23.83
CA LYS A 313 -12.73 -17.63 23.19
C LYS A 313 -12.44 -17.61 21.68
N ILE A 314 -11.16 -17.78 21.29
CA ILE A 314 -10.72 -17.72 19.88
C ILE A 314 -11.52 -18.69 19.00
N ASP A 315 -11.77 -19.92 19.44
CA ASP A 315 -12.49 -20.92 18.65
C ASP A 315 -13.95 -20.51 18.39
N ALA A 316 -14.58 -19.78 19.33
CA ALA A 316 -15.92 -19.26 19.13
C ALA A 316 -15.95 -18.14 18.07
N PHE A 317 -14.94 -17.24 18.09
CA PHE A 317 -14.78 -16.24 17.04
C PHE A 317 -14.50 -16.88 15.69
N ARG A 318 -13.57 -17.83 15.62
CA ARG A 318 -13.26 -18.56 14.39
C ARG A 318 -14.50 -19.23 13.81
N ALA A 319 -15.24 -20.02 14.61
CA ALA A 319 -16.42 -20.72 14.14
C ALA A 319 -17.52 -19.76 13.62
N SER A 320 -17.71 -18.62 14.28
CA SER A 320 -18.69 -17.61 13.88
C SER A 320 -18.28 -16.93 12.57
N VAL A 321 -17.01 -16.54 12.43
CA VAL A 321 -16.47 -15.89 11.22
C VAL A 321 -16.45 -16.86 10.06
N ASP A 322 -15.93 -18.09 10.24
CA ASP A 322 -15.85 -19.11 9.19
C ASP A 322 -17.23 -19.44 8.61
N LYS A 323 -18.26 -19.52 9.46
CA LYS A 323 -19.63 -19.73 9.03
C LYS A 323 -20.07 -18.65 8.04
N LEU A 324 -19.90 -17.37 8.42
CA LEU A 324 -20.35 -16.24 7.60
C LEU A 324 -19.51 -16.07 6.32
N VAL A 325 -18.20 -16.31 6.40
CA VAL A 325 -17.30 -16.33 5.24
C VAL A 325 -17.73 -17.43 4.26
N GLN A 326 -18.02 -18.65 4.76
CA GLN A 326 -18.47 -19.74 3.90
C GLN A 326 -19.82 -19.45 3.25
N GLU A 327 -20.76 -18.84 3.96
CA GLU A 327 -22.06 -18.43 3.43
C GLU A 327 -21.94 -17.39 2.30
N ARG A 328 -21.03 -16.41 2.45
CA ARG A 328 -20.92 -15.28 1.50
C ARG A 328 -19.94 -15.50 0.37
N PHE A 329 -18.87 -16.23 0.63
CA PHE A 329 -17.73 -16.34 -0.29
C PHE A 329 -17.32 -17.79 -0.61
N GLY A 330 -17.92 -18.79 0.06
CA GLY A 330 -17.55 -20.19 -0.13
C GLY A 330 -17.70 -20.68 -1.57
N GLU A 331 -18.81 -20.36 -2.22
CA GLU A 331 -19.02 -20.68 -3.63
C GLU A 331 -18.06 -19.91 -4.54
N LYS A 332 -17.87 -18.63 -4.26
CA LYS A 332 -17.12 -17.68 -5.08
C LYS A 332 -15.61 -17.90 -5.05
N TYR A 333 -15.06 -18.10 -3.85
CA TYR A 333 -13.62 -18.22 -3.65
C TYR A 333 -13.15 -19.64 -3.31
N GLY A 334 -14.05 -20.61 -3.24
CA GLY A 334 -13.75 -21.99 -2.80
C GLY A 334 -12.55 -22.61 -3.54
N ALA A 335 -12.56 -22.53 -4.88
CA ALA A 335 -11.45 -23.05 -5.69
C ALA A 335 -10.12 -22.33 -5.40
N LEU A 336 -10.15 -21.01 -5.15
CA LEU A 336 -8.95 -20.25 -4.79
C LEU A 336 -8.47 -20.57 -3.37
N TYR A 337 -9.39 -20.77 -2.42
CA TYR A 337 -9.04 -21.22 -1.06
C TYR A 337 -8.34 -22.58 -1.07
N GLU A 338 -8.76 -23.51 -1.92
CA GLU A 338 -8.07 -24.81 -2.09
C GLU A 338 -6.64 -24.63 -2.59
N LYS A 339 -6.43 -23.77 -3.60
CA LYS A 339 -5.09 -23.45 -4.13
C LYS A 339 -4.22 -22.81 -3.05
N ILE A 340 -4.77 -21.86 -2.27
CA ILE A 340 -4.05 -21.19 -1.18
C ILE A 340 -3.63 -22.20 -0.12
N ARG A 341 -4.55 -23.05 0.35
CA ARG A 341 -4.27 -24.07 1.38
C ARG A 341 -3.24 -25.11 0.94
N ALA A 342 -3.15 -25.38 -0.37
CA ALA A 342 -2.21 -26.34 -0.94
C ALA A 342 -0.75 -25.83 -0.98
N ILE A 343 -0.51 -24.53 -0.81
CA ILE A 343 0.83 -23.97 -0.71
C ILE A 343 1.47 -24.43 0.61
N SER A 344 2.62 -25.10 0.52
CA SER A 344 3.33 -25.71 1.65
C SER A 344 4.41 -24.82 2.25
#